data_977d97a3d87832dfa512c63f94dd788d
#
_entry.id   977d97a3d87832dfa512c63f94dd788d
#
_cell.length_a   1.000
_cell.length_b   1.000
_cell.length_c   1.000
_cell.angle_alpha   90.00
_cell.angle_beta   90.00
_cell.angle_gamma   90.00
#
_symmetry.space_group_name_H-M   'P 1'
#
loop_
_entity.id
_entity.type
_entity.pdbx_description
1 polymer ?
#
loop_
_entity_poly.entity_id
_entity_poly.type
_entity_poly.pdbx_seq_one_letter_code
_entity_poly.pdbx_strand_id
1 'polypeptide(L)'
;VLENSVAINDGTLRAYYFGGSDDGAMKTGKQNINIDGDNFSFEFNKNGNLKGAGAVGFDDDKIYLAGMQMKADKDDKYEVVKITVSLTTAGNIQQKVEELSTKKFLDDCMDKDNSDDDDTIWTIKASAKNPSVDIETLDEDDLASGDKVYYFLLNSSGKVSKSKSGAKDGDDYKFTVSGYQIDKVTLEK
;
A
#
# COMPACT_ATOMS: atom_id res chain seq x y z
N VAL A 1 15.38 1.65 3.55
CA VAL A 1 14.51 2.58 4.28
C VAL A 1 14.60 3.93 3.57
N LEU A 2 13.49 4.38 2.98
CA LEU A 2 13.44 5.68 2.30
C LEU A 2 13.22 6.77 3.35
N GLU A 3 14.30 7.42 3.79
CA GLU A 3 14.26 8.50 4.78
C GLU A 3 13.40 9.72 4.38
N ASN A 4 12.93 9.76 3.12
CA ASN A 4 12.16 10.86 2.54
C ASN A 4 10.77 10.42 2.02
N SER A 5 10.11 9.48 2.69
CA SER A 5 8.79 8.98 2.26
C SER A 5 7.73 10.08 2.07
N VAL A 6 7.76 11.13 2.90
CA VAL A 6 6.85 12.28 2.79
C VAL A 6 7.09 13.03 1.47
N ALA A 7 8.34 13.38 1.17
CA ALA A 7 8.70 14.11 -0.05
C ALA A 7 8.41 13.27 -1.33
N ILE A 8 8.49 11.94 -1.24
CA ILE A 8 8.12 11.04 -2.34
C ILE A 8 6.60 11.03 -2.53
N ASN A 9 5.85 10.89 -1.43
CA ASN A 9 4.39 10.84 -1.46
C ASN A 9 3.74 12.16 -1.92
N ASP A 10 4.35 13.31 -1.63
CA ASP A 10 3.85 14.62 -2.08
C ASP A 10 4.38 15.02 -3.47
N GLY A 11 5.21 14.16 -4.10
CA GLY A 11 5.75 14.34 -5.45
C GLY A 11 6.88 15.37 -5.56
N THR A 12 7.42 15.88 -4.44
CA THR A 12 8.58 16.80 -4.45
C THR A 12 9.89 16.05 -4.69
N LEU A 13 9.94 14.75 -4.36
CA LEU A 13 11.06 13.86 -4.67
C LEU A 13 10.61 12.70 -5.57
N ARG A 14 11.37 12.45 -6.63
CA ARG A 14 11.12 11.33 -7.56
C ARG A 14 12.38 10.53 -7.77
N ALA A 15 12.24 9.19 -7.76
CA ALA A 15 13.33 8.28 -8.08
C ALA A 15 13.35 7.97 -9.58
N TYR A 16 14.56 7.92 -10.17
CA TYR A 16 14.79 7.51 -11.56
C TYR A 16 15.92 6.50 -11.60
N TYR A 17 15.86 5.56 -12.54
CA TYR A 17 16.91 4.58 -12.75
C TYR A 17 17.47 4.67 -14.16
N PHE A 18 18.79 4.78 -14.28
CA PHE A 18 19.51 4.95 -15.56
C PHE A 18 20.29 3.70 -15.99
N GLY A 19 19.98 2.53 -15.44
CA GLY A 19 20.67 1.29 -15.75
C GLY A 19 22.03 1.16 -15.06
N GLY A 20 22.87 0.23 -15.54
CA GLY A 20 24.22 0.05 -15.03
C GLY A 20 25.20 1.13 -15.52
N SER A 21 26.47 1.04 -15.06
CA SER A 21 27.52 2.03 -15.32
C SER A 21 27.76 2.36 -16.81
N ASP A 22 27.43 1.44 -17.70
CA ASP A 22 27.71 1.57 -19.14
C ASP A 22 26.46 1.90 -19.97
N ASP A 23 25.27 2.02 -19.36
CA ASP A 23 24.01 2.19 -20.08
C ASP A 23 23.56 3.66 -20.15
N GLY A 24 23.51 4.36 -19.01
CA GLY A 24 23.16 5.78 -18.91
C GLY A 24 21.75 6.15 -19.40
N ALA A 25 20.98 5.21 -19.93
CA ALA A 25 19.63 5.46 -20.42
C ALA A 25 18.58 5.33 -19.32
N MET A 26 17.67 6.31 -19.22
CA MET A 26 16.55 6.28 -18.29
C MET A 26 15.68 5.05 -18.55
N LYS A 27 15.47 4.22 -17.52
CA LYS A 27 14.67 3.01 -17.60
C LYS A 27 13.20 3.29 -17.27
N THR A 28 12.32 2.49 -17.86
CA THR A 28 10.87 2.49 -17.62
C THR A 28 10.36 1.06 -17.45
N GLY A 29 9.17 0.91 -16.87
CA GLY A 29 8.58 -0.40 -16.62
C GLY A 29 9.26 -1.16 -15.49
N LYS A 30 9.04 -2.47 -15.47
CA LYS A 30 9.57 -3.37 -14.43
C LYS A 30 11.07 -3.53 -14.54
N GLN A 31 11.78 -3.31 -13.45
CA GLN A 31 13.23 -3.48 -13.33
C GLN A 31 13.54 -4.32 -12.08
N ASN A 32 14.48 -5.26 -12.20
CA ASN A 32 15.08 -5.93 -11.06
C ASN A 32 16.45 -5.32 -10.83
N ILE A 33 16.65 -4.71 -9.67
CA ILE A 33 17.86 -3.96 -9.35
C ILE A 33 18.52 -4.65 -8.15
N ASN A 34 19.81 -4.98 -8.31
CA ASN A 34 20.61 -5.48 -7.21
C ASN A 34 21.17 -4.30 -6.41
N ILE A 35 20.90 -4.30 -5.12
CA ILE A 35 21.39 -3.31 -4.17
C ILE A 35 22.06 -4.06 -3.02
N ASP A 36 23.35 -3.90 -2.86
CA ASP A 36 24.16 -4.52 -1.80
C ASP A 36 24.04 -6.05 -1.71
N GLY A 37 23.81 -6.72 -2.86
CA GLY A 37 23.68 -8.17 -2.96
C GLY A 37 22.23 -8.68 -2.96
N ASP A 38 21.26 -7.86 -2.58
CA ASP A 38 19.85 -8.20 -2.60
C ASP A 38 19.15 -7.70 -3.88
N ASN A 39 18.20 -8.49 -4.38
CA ASN A 39 17.43 -8.15 -5.57
C ASN A 39 16.08 -7.53 -5.19
N PHE A 40 15.84 -6.33 -5.68
CA PHE A 40 14.59 -5.60 -5.48
C PHE A 40 13.85 -5.42 -6.80
N SER A 41 12.53 -5.55 -6.74
CA SER A 41 11.65 -5.27 -7.89
C SER A 41 11.21 -3.82 -7.86
N PHE A 42 11.34 -3.14 -9.00
CA PHE A 42 10.92 -1.76 -9.20
C PHE A 42 9.95 -1.66 -10.37
N GLU A 43 9.06 -0.67 -10.31
CA GLU A 43 8.23 -0.22 -11.43
C GLU A 43 8.49 1.26 -11.69
N PHE A 44 8.78 1.61 -12.93
CA PHE A 44 8.97 2.99 -13.39
C PHE A 44 7.93 3.33 -14.44
N ASN A 45 7.29 4.50 -14.31
CA ASN A 45 6.24 4.92 -15.22
C ASN A 45 6.69 4.89 -16.69
N LYS A 46 5.89 4.27 -17.55
CA LYS A 46 6.21 4.08 -18.96
C LYS A 46 5.88 5.29 -19.83
N ASN A 47 4.85 6.05 -19.42
CA ASN A 47 4.24 7.09 -20.23
C ASN A 47 3.92 8.35 -19.39
N GLY A 48 3.42 9.38 -20.07
CA GLY A 48 2.94 10.61 -19.46
C GLY A 48 4.04 11.51 -18.89
N ASN A 49 3.61 12.48 -18.12
CA ASN A 49 4.48 13.51 -17.52
C ASN A 49 5.44 12.94 -16.44
N LEU A 50 5.15 11.75 -15.93
CA LEU A 50 5.97 11.04 -14.95
C LEU A 50 6.80 9.91 -15.56
N LYS A 51 6.94 9.86 -16.89
CA LYS A 51 7.74 8.82 -17.55
C LYS A 51 9.13 8.70 -16.93
N GLY A 52 9.51 7.48 -16.56
CA GLY A 52 10.79 7.16 -15.92
C GLY A 52 10.82 7.41 -14.41
N ALA A 53 9.87 8.14 -13.82
CA ALA A 53 9.76 8.25 -12.38
C ALA A 53 9.27 6.94 -11.76
N GLY A 54 9.79 6.59 -10.59
CA GLY A 54 9.33 5.43 -9.83
C GLY A 54 7.86 5.54 -9.49
N ALA A 55 7.12 4.43 -9.65
CA ALA A 55 5.72 4.34 -9.31
C ALA A 55 5.49 4.58 -7.81
N VAL A 56 4.34 5.15 -7.47
CA VAL A 56 3.85 5.31 -6.10
C VAL A 56 2.39 4.88 -6.05
N GLY A 57 2.03 4.03 -5.10
CA GLY A 57 0.67 3.59 -4.88
C GLY A 57 0.41 2.15 -5.31
N PHE A 58 -0.88 1.82 -5.47
CA PHE A 58 -1.37 0.50 -5.85
C PHE A 58 -1.35 0.32 -7.38
N ASP A 59 -0.87 -0.82 -7.83
CA ASP A 59 -0.89 -1.26 -9.23
C ASP A 59 -0.77 -2.80 -9.30
N ASP A 60 -1.72 -3.46 -9.95
CA ASP A 60 -1.73 -4.92 -10.21
C ASP A 60 -1.44 -5.77 -8.95
N ASP A 61 -2.27 -5.62 -7.92
CA ASP A 61 -2.15 -6.32 -6.62
C ASP A 61 -0.82 -6.05 -5.86
N LYS A 62 -0.11 -4.98 -6.17
CA LYS A 62 1.14 -4.58 -5.53
C LYS A 62 1.09 -3.13 -5.12
N ILE A 63 1.96 -2.77 -4.19
CA ILE A 63 2.12 -1.40 -3.75
C ILE A 63 3.57 -0.99 -3.98
N TYR A 64 3.76 0.22 -4.50
CA TYR A 64 5.06 0.78 -4.81
C TYR A 64 5.28 2.09 -4.06
N LEU A 65 6.53 2.30 -3.63
CA LEU A 65 6.99 3.57 -3.09
C LEU A 65 8.33 3.93 -3.74
N ALA A 66 8.39 5.09 -4.41
CA ALA A 66 9.56 5.50 -5.23
C ALA A 66 9.99 4.44 -6.27
N GLY A 67 9.05 3.71 -6.82
CA GLY A 67 9.28 2.60 -7.74
C GLY A 67 9.51 1.26 -7.07
N MET A 68 10.04 1.20 -5.86
CA MET A 68 10.31 -0.05 -5.17
C MET A 68 9.01 -0.74 -4.74
N GLN A 69 8.87 -2.01 -5.08
CA GLN A 69 7.77 -2.84 -4.61
C GLN A 69 7.87 -3.03 -3.09
N MET A 70 6.83 -2.63 -2.39
CA MET A 70 6.71 -2.82 -0.94
C MET A 70 6.43 -4.29 -0.61
N LYS A 71 6.87 -4.70 0.57
CA LYS A 71 6.66 -6.04 1.12
C LYS A 71 6.56 -5.90 2.62
N ALA A 72 5.62 -6.63 3.24
CA ALA A 72 5.64 -6.78 4.68
C ALA A 72 6.95 -7.44 5.15
N ASP A 73 7.40 -7.10 6.34
CA ASP A 73 8.55 -7.77 6.95
C ASP A 73 8.29 -9.29 7.04
N LYS A 74 9.37 -10.06 7.00
CA LYS A 74 9.27 -11.53 7.05
C LYS A 74 8.77 -12.02 8.41
N ASP A 75 9.13 -11.32 9.47
CA ASP A 75 8.74 -11.67 10.83
C ASP A 75 7.28 -11.27 11.07
N ASP A 76 6.86 -10.11 10.55
CA ASP A 76 5.47 -9.65 10.64
C ASP A 76 4.53 -10.39 9.69
N LYS A 77 5.02 -10.96 8.58
CA LYS A 77 4.29 -11.70 7.53
C LYS A 77 3.24 -10.88 6.78
N TYR A 78 2.53 -10.00 7.48
CA TYR A 78 1.50 -9.12 6.96
C TYR A 78 1.63 -7.73 7.58
N GLU A 79 1.38 -6.71 6.78
CA GLU A 79 1.30 -5.31 7.18
C GLU A 79 0.06 -4.65 6.61
N VAL A 80 -0.49 -3.67 7.34
CA VAL A 80 -1.56 -2.83 6.82
C VAL A 80 -0.94 -1.61 6.14
N VAL A 81 -1.34 -1.38 4.89
CA VAL A 81 -0.93 -0.21 4.12
C VAL A 81 -2.15 0.65 3.83
N LYS A 82 -2.07 1.92 4.18
CA LYS A 82 -3.05 2.94 3.85
C LYS A 82 -2.63 3.67 2.59
N ILE A 83 -3.55 3.82 1.64
CA ILE A 83 -3.36 4.64 0.45
C ILE A 83 -4.41 5.74 0.44
N THR A 84 -3.95 6.98 0.36
CA THR A 84 -4.82 8.14 0.17
C THR A 84 -4.69 8.60 -1.27
N VAL A 85 -5.81 8.62 -1.99
CA VAL A 85 -5.89 9.13 -3.36
C VAL A 85 -6.51 10.52 -3.33
N SER A 86 -5.83 11.48 -3.91
CA SER A 86 -6.22 12.89 -3.92
C SER A 86 -5.91 13.56 -5.26
N LEU A 87 -6.50 14.73 -5.49
CA LEU A 87 -6.09 15.61 -6.59
C LEU A 87 -4.97 16.54 -6.12
N THR A 88 -3.94 16.69 -6.93
CA THR A 88 -2.94 17.75 -6.75
C THR A 88 -3.55 19.11 -7.10
N THR A 89 -2.88 20.20 -6.73
CA THR A 89 -3.29 21.57 -7.14
C THR A 89 -3.32 21.76 -8.66
N ALA A 90 -2.62 20.90 -9.42
CA ALA A 90 -2.63 20.88 -10.89
C ALA A 90 -3.73 19.97 -11.47
N GLY A 91 -4.59 19.38 -10.62
CA GLY A 91 -5.68 18.49 -11.05
C GLY A 91 -5.25 17.06 -11.40
N ASN A 92 -4.01 16.66 -11.12
CA ASN A 92 -3.57 15.28 -11.38
C ASN A 92 -3.90 14.38 -10.19
N ILE A 93 -4.27 13.13 -10.47
CA ILE A 93 -4.46 12.10 -9.44
C ILE A 93 -3.10 11.74 -8.84
N GLN A 94 -3.04 11.71 -7.52
CA GLN A 94 -1.87 11.35 -6.74
C GLN A 94 -2.26 10.32 -5.69
N GLN A 95 -1.43 9.29 -5.51
CA GLN A 95 -1.53 8.32 -4.43
C GLN A 95 -0.43 8.60 -3.39
N LYS A 96 -0.82 8.57 -2.13
CA LYS A 96 0.09 8.63 -0.97
C LYS A 96 0.04 7.31 -0.23
N VAL A 97 1.19 6.75 0.08
CA VAL A 97 1.34 5.44 0.72
C VAL A 97 1.86 5.61 2.14
N GLU A 98 1.20 4.96 3.10
CA GLU A 98 1.56 5.00 4.52
C GLU A 98 1.45 3.57 5.11
N GLU A 99 2.53 3.07 5.69
CA GLU A 99 2.53 1.84 6.47
C GLU A 99 1.90 2.08 7.84
N LEU A 100 1.02 1.20 8.26
CA LEU A 100 0.38 1.26 9.57
C LEU A 100 0.72 0.01 10.37
N SER A 101 1.17 0.18 11.61
CA SER A 101 1.21 -0.95 12.54
C SER A 101 -0.19 -1.51 12.76
N THR A 102 -0.30 -2.82 12.99
CA THR A 102 -1.59 -3.47 13.30
C THR A 102 -2.31 -2.75 14.42
N LYS A 103 -1.60 -2.40 15.51
CA LYS A 103 -2.18 -1.65 16.63
C LYS A 103 -2.80 -0.31 16.21
N LYS A 104 -2.09 0.49 15.42
CA LYS A 104 -2.60 1.79 14.94
C LYS A 104 -3.84 1.60 14.07
N PHE A 105 -3.85 0.61 13.19
CA PHE A 105 -5.01 0.29 12.36
C PHE A 105 -6.22 -0.11 13.21
N LEU A 106 -6.03 -0.95 14.25
CA LEU A 106 -7.09 -1.35 15.17
C LEU A 106 -7.67 -0.14 15.90
N ASP A 107 -6.82 0.71 16.48
CA ASP A 107 -7.26 1.88 17.26
C ASP A 107 -8.03 2.89 16.38
N ASP A 108 -7.55 3.18 15.20
CA ASP A 108 -8.10 4.22 14.32
C ASP A 108 -9.32 3.73 13.51
N CYS A 109 -9.27 2.51 13.00
CA CYS A 109 -10.14 2.03 11.92
C CYS A 109 -11.13 0.94 12.33
N MET A 110 -11.01 0.35 13.52
CA MET A 110 -11.82 -0.80 13.90
C MET A 110 -12.56 -0.59 15.25
N ASP A 111 -13.72 -1.18 15.35
CA ASP A 111 -14.49 -1.27 16.57
C ASP A 111 -14.19 -2.60 17.26
N LYS A 112 -13.81 -2.53 18.56
CA LYS A 112 -13.55 -3.71 19.37
C LYS A 112 -14.86 -4.31 19.85
N ASP A 113 -15.07 -5.59 19.58
CA ASP A 113 -16.15 -6.37 20.17
C ASP A 113 -15.65 -6.98 21.49
N ASN A 114 -16.36 -6.70 22.56
CA ASN A 114 -16.05 -7.22 23.91
C ASN A 114 -17.04 -8.33 24.33
N SER A 115 -17.83 -8.86 23.40
CA SER A 115 -18.87 -9.86 23.69
C SER A 115 -18.36 -11.30 23.77
N ASP A 116 -17.11 -11.55 23.31
CA ASP A 116 -16.52 -12.88 23.34
C ASP A 116 -15.50 -12.99 24.48
N ASP A 117 -15.65 -14.03 25.31
CA ASP A 117 -14.77 -14.26 26.46
C ASP A 117 -13.45 -14.96 26.07
N ASP A 118 -13.44 -15.68 24.93
CA ASP A 118 -12.30 -16.48 24.48
C ASP A 118 -11.36 -15.70 23.56
N ASP A 119 -11.90 -14.87 22.66
CA ASP A 119 -11.13 -14.12 21.67
C ASP A 119 -11.39 -12.60 21.76
N THR A 120 -10.42 -11.81 21.36
CA THR A 120 -10.66 -10.39 21.10
C THR A 120 -10.91 -10.18 19.60
N ILE A 121 -12.06 -9.64 19.26
CA ILE A 121 -12.51 -9.41 17.89
C ILE A 121 -12.62 -7.92 17.62
N TRP A 122 -12.15 -7.49 16.45
CA TRP A 122 -12.34 -6.14 15.92
C TRP A 122 -13.03 -6.23 14.56
N THR A 123 -13.98 -5.34 14.30
CA THR A 123 -14.69 -5.18 13.03
C THR A 123 -14.44 -3.81 12.45
N ILE A 124 -14.40 -3.71 11.11
CA ILE A 124 -14.11 -2.44 10.45
C ILE A 124 -15.19 -1.40 10.69
N LYS A 125 -14.81 -0.19 11.11
CA LYS A 125 -15.71 0.96 11.22
C LYS A 125 -16.27 1.33 9.85
N ALA A 126 -17.53 1.76 9.79
CA ALA A 126 -18.14 2.22 8.54
C ALA A 126 -17.35 3.35 7.87
N SER A 127 -16.72 4.24 8.67
CA SER A 127 -15.88 5.35 8.19
C SER A 127 -14.51 4.93 7.64
N ALA A 128 -14.07 3.70 7.91
CA ALA A 128 -12.78 3.14 7.48
C ALA A 128 -12.93 2.05 6.40
N LYS A 129 -14.15 1.81 5.91
CA LYS A 129 -14.35 0.91 4.77
C LYS A 129 -13.74 1.51 3.52
N ASN A 130 -13.09 0.66 2.73
CA ASN A 130 -12.61 1.06 1.43
C ASN A 130 -13.76 1.58 0.57
N PRO A 131 -13.54 2.62 -0.24
CA PRO A 131 -14.51 3.08 -1.22
C PRO A 131 -14.95 1.97 -2.16
N SER A 132 -16.17 2.06 -2.68
CA SER A 132 -16.69 1.08 -3.65
C SER A 132 -16.07 1.22 -5.04
N VAL A 133 -15.50 2.39 -5.35
CA VAL A 133 -14.76 2.62 -6.59
C VAL A 133 -13.41 1.90 -6.53
N ASP A 134 -13.06 1.22 -7.61
CA ASP A 134 -11.77 0.53 -7.72
C ASP A 134 -10.65 1.55 -7.85
N ILE A 135 -9.60 1.40 -7.02
CA ILE A 135 -8.46 2.33 -6.99
C ILE A 135 -7.73 2.42 -8.34
N GLU A 136 -7.75 1.36 -9.16
CA GLU A 136 -7.09 1.32 -10.48
C GLU A 136 -7.89 2.01 -11.58
N THR A 137 -9.20 2.17 -11.39
CA THR A 137 -10.10 2.80 -12.36
C THR A 137 -10.63 4.15 -11.92
N LEU A 138 -10.21 4.61 -10.74
CA LEU A 138 -10.62 5.88 -10.14
C LEU A 138 -10.20 7.06 -11.02
N ASP A 139 -11.11 7.98 -11.23
CA ASP A 139 -10.91 9.19 -12.03
C ASP A 139 -11.09 10.50 -11.22
N GLU A 140 -10.99 11.64 -11.88
CA GLU A 140 -11.11 12.96 -11.24
C GLU A 140 -12.52 13.21 -10.67
N ASP A 141 -13.56 12.67 -11.31
CA ASP A 141 -14.95 12.83 -10.87
C ASP A 141 -15.20 12.08 -9.56
N ASP A 142 -14.56 10.94 -9.37
CA ASP A 142 -14.60 10.19 -8.10
C ASP A 142 -14.01 10.97 -6.92
N LEU A 143 -13.07 11.86 -7.19
CA LEU A 143 -12.40 12.71 -6.21
C LEU A 143 -13.06 14.08 -6.01
N ALA A 144 -14.11 14.41 -6.77
CA ALA A 144 -14.80 15.69 -6.63
C ALA A 144 -15.41 15.92 -5.23
N SER A 145 -15.73 14.85 -4.50
CA SER A 145 -16.25 14.91 -3.12
C SER A 145 -15.16 14.87 -2.05
N GLY A 146 -13.89 14.82 -2.42
CA GLY A 146 -12.73 14.75 -1.53
C GLY A 146 -11.90 13.48 -1.72
N ASP A 147 -10.85 13.38 -0.93
CA ASP A 147 -9.89 12.28 -0.98
C ASP A 147 -10.57 10.92 -0.73
N LYS A 148 -10.04 9.88 -1.37
CA LYS A 148 -10.43 8.49 -1.10
C LYS A 148 -9.32 7.79 -0.32
N VAL A 149 -9.70 7.06 0.71
CA VAL A 149 -8.76 6.34 1.56
C VAL A 149 -9.03 4.84 1.47
N TYR A 150 -7.98 4.08 1.19
CA TYR A 150 -8.01 2.62 1.09
C TYR A 150 -7.07 2.01 2.12
N TYR A 151 -7.46 0.87 2.68
CA TYR A 151 -6.63 0.07 3.57
C TYR A 151 -6.45 -1.32 2.97
N PHE A 152 -5.21 -1.73 2.80
CA PHE A 152 -4.84 -3.01 2.19
C PHE A 152 -4.00 -3.85 3.14
N LEU A 153 -4.16 -5.16 3.07
CA LEU A 153 -3.30 -6.11 3.75
C LEU A 153 -2.22 -6.62 2.79
N LEU A 154 -0.98 -6.19 3.01
CA LEU A 154 0.21 -6.55 2.24
C LEU A 154 0.90 -7.75 2.89
N ASN A 155 1.35 -8.72 2.09
CA ASN A 155 2.11 -9.86 2.60
C ASN A 155 3.63 -9.72 2.35
N SER A 156 4.42 -10.61 2.94
CA SER A 156 5.89 -10.62 2.81
C SER A 156 6.41 -10.98 1.41
N SER A 157 5.55 -11.46 0.50
CA SER A 157 5.91 -11.61 -0.91
C SER A 157 5.66 -10.33 -1.73
N GLY A 158 5.10 -9.28 -1.12
CA GLY A 158 4.78 -8.00 -1.76
C GLY A 158 3.47 -8.03 -2.54
N LYS A 159 2.56 -8.95 -2.19
CA LYS A 159 1.25 -9.04 -2.81
C LYS A 159 0.16 -8.56 -1.85
N VAL A 160 -0.75 -7.74 -2.36
CA VAL A 160 -1.97 -7.33 -1.64
C VAL A 160 -2.96 -8.48 -1.58
N SER A 161 -3.53 -8.71 -0.40
CA SER A 161 -4.51 -9.77 -0.17
C SER A 161 -5.88 -9.32 -0.67
N LYS A 162 -6.41 -10.00 -1.70
CA LYS A 162 -7.75 -9.75 -2.22
C LYS A 162 -8.84 -10.46 -1.40
N SER A 163 -8.53 -11.69 -0.99
CA SER A 163 -9.45 -12.50 -0.17
C SER A 163 -8.63 -13.44 0.69
N LYS A 164 -8.82 -13.37 2.00
CA LYS A 164 -8.13 -14.21 2.98
C LYS A 164 -9.01 -14.42 4.20
N SER A 165 -8.99 -15.63 4.74
CA SER A 165 -9.59 -15.94 6.05
C SER A 165 -8.47 -16.37 6.99
N GLY A 166 -8.27 -15.61 8.08
CA GLY A 166 -7.28 -15.92 9.11
C GLY A 166 -5.81 -15.75 8.66
N ALA A 167 -5.50 -14.71 7.88
CA ALA A 167 -4.12 -14.32 7.59
C ALA A 167 -3.45 -13.87 8.90
N LYS A 168 -2.54 -14.70 9.44
CA LYS A 168 -1.91 -14.48 10.74
C LYS A 168 -0.61 -13.69 10.59
N ASP A 169 -0.51 -12.53 11.25
CA ASP A 169 0.73 -11.75 11.32
C ASP A 169 1.71 -12.26 12.38
N GLY A 170 2.81 -11.54 12.58
CA GLY A 170 3.84 -11.89 13.54
C GLY A 170 3.40 -11.77 15.01
N ASP A 171 2.44 -10.89 15.30
CA ASP A 171 1.88 -10.60 16.62
C ASP A 171 0.61 -11.40 16.93
N ASP A 172 0.37 -12.50 16.17
CA ASP A 172 -0.76 -13.42 16.33
C ASP A 172 -2.13 -12.85 15.96
N TYR A 173 -2.22 -11.65 15.39
CA TYR A 173 -3.48 -11.13 14.84
C TYR A 173 -3.86 -11.88 13.57
N LYS A 174 -5.12 -12.28 13.46
CA LYS A 174 -5.69 -12.97 12.31
C LYS A 174 -6.61 -12.03 11.53
N PHE A 175 -6.23 -11.70 10.32
CA PHE A 175 -6.99 -10.83 9.42
C PHE A 175 -7.96 -11.62 8.55
N THR A 176 -9.18 -11.12 8.39
CA THR A 176 -10.14 -11.56 7.39
C THR A 176 -10.33 -10.46 6.37
N VAL A 177 -10.09 -10.79 5.10
CA VAL A 177 -10.13 -9.86 3.97
C VAL A 177 -11.11 -10.38 2.92
N SER A 178 -11.97 -9.51 2.40
CA SER A 178 -12.92 -9.79 1.33
C SER A 178 -12.94 -8.65 0.32
N GLY A 179 -12.66 -8.91 -0.95
CA GLY A 179 -12.59 -7.89 -1.99
C GLY A 179 -11.60 -6.74 -1.65
N TYR A 180 -10.41 -7.08 -1.16
CA TYR A 180 -9.39 -6.16 -0.61
C TYR A 180 -9.76 -5.46 0.72
N GLN A 181 -11.03 -5.48 1.14
CA GLN A 181 -11.45 -4.90 2.41
C GLN A 181 -10.99 -5.76 3.59
N ILE A 182 -10.29 -5.18 4.55
CA ILE A 182 -10.04 -5.82 5.84
C ILE A 182 -11.33 -5.68 6.66
N ASP A 183 -12.08 -6.77 6.80
CA ASP A 183 -13.39 -6.74 7.48
C ASP A 183 -13.28 -6.99 8.98
N LYS A 184 -12.39 -7.91 9.37
CA LYS A 184 -12.26 -8.37 10.74
C LYS A 184 -10.80 -8.68 11.09
N VAL A 185 -10.46 -8.43 12.34
CA VAL A 185 -9.20 -8.90 12.97
C VAL A 185 -9.56 -9.64 14.26
N THR A 186 -8.89 -10.74 14.53
CA THR A 186 -9.09 -11.56 15.74
C THR A 186 -7.73 -11.80 16.40
N LEU A 187 -7.66 -11.66 17.70
CA LEU A 187 -6.54 -12.11 18.53
C LEU A 187 -7.06 -13.21 19.45
N GLU A 188 -6.60 -14.44 19.24
CA GLU A 188 -6.91 -15.58 20.09
C GLU A 188 -6.17 -15.45 21.43
N LYS A 189 -6.85 -15.73 22.52
CA LYS A 189 -6.25 -15.74 23.88
C LYS A 189 -5.55 -17.06 24.18
#